data_05306734fef844e65b098f4d85d1af64
#
_entry.id   05306734fef844e65b098f4d85d1af64
#
_cell.length_a   1.000
_cell.length_b   1.000
_cell.length_c   1.000
_cell.angle_alpha   90.00
_cell.angle_beta   90.00
_cell.angle_gamma   90.00
#
_symmetry.space_group_name_H-M   'P 1'
#
loop_
_entity.id
_entity.type
_entity.pdbx_description
1 polymer ?
#
loop_
_entity_poly.entity_id
_entity_poly.type
_entity_poly.pdbx_seq_one_letter_code
_entity_poly.pdbx_strand_id
1 'polypeptide(L)'
;MLSALYYLLLVLLCTLFMILSALALVVCYPFDRGRRTVHELSRILVRIFFFLPPFWRQRVIGRELIDRKKSYVIVINHNTVIDIPALYYIPLNFRWVSKREVFKTPFFGQFLLLHGDICIDRGHGAEALEQLVRDGKKWISRGASVAIFPEGTRSKDGEIHRFKAGAFTLAKEAGAEILPVVLDGTKTLIKKNLAFNWGNRITVRVLPPVPAERVAALETHELMQEVHERMCTALGEVRNEKLKVKDQK
;
A
#
# COMPACT_ATOMS: atom_id res chain seq x y z
N MET A 1 -9.88 25.24 -15.12
CA MET A 1 -10.03 25.95 -13.85
C MET A 1 -10.29 25.02 -12.66
N LEU A 2 -11.35 24.23 -12.65
CA LEU A 2 -11.73 23.37 -11.50
C LEU A 2 -10.61 22.39 -11.09
N SER A 3 -9.94 21.75 -12.05
CA SER A 3 -8.82 20.82 -11.75
C SER A 3 -7.61 21.53 -11.14
N ALA A 4 -7.29 22.75 -11.58
CA ALA A 4 -6.18 23.52 -11.02
C ALA A 4 -6.44 23.92 -9.56
N LEU A 5 -7.67 24.39 -9.26
CA LEU A 5 -8.08 24.69 -7.89
C LEU A 5 -8.03 23.44 -7.00
N TYR A 6 -8.45 22.30 -7.51
CA TYR A 6 -8.39 21.03 -6.79
C TYR A 6 -6.94 20.62 -6.47
N TYR A 7 -6.04 20.70 -7.47
CA TYR A 7 -4.62 20.40 -7.21
C TYR A 7 -3.98 21.39 -6.23
N LEU A 8 -4.33 22.69 -6.31
CA LEU A 8 -3.86 23.67 -5.32
C LEU A 8 -4.34 23.30 -3.91
N LEU A 9 -5.61 22.96 -3.76
CA LEU A 9 -6.18 22.52 -2.49
C LEU A 9 -5.46 21.27 -1.96
N LEU A 10 -5.16 20.28 -2.82
CA LEU A 10 -4.42 19.09 -2.44
C LEU A 10 -3.00 19.44 -1.96
N VAL A 11 -2.29 20.34 -2.66
CA VAL A 11 -0.95 20.77 -2.25
C VAL A 11 -1.01 21.45 -0.87
N LEU A 12 -1.97 22.34 -0.63
CA LEU A 12 -2.15 23.00 0.66
C LEU A 12 -2.45 21.99 1.77
N LEU A 13 -3.37 21.05 1.53
CA LEU A 13 -3.69 19.99 2.49
C LEU A 13 -2.48 19.09 2.77
N CYS A 14 -1.76 18.64 1.74
CA CYS A 14 -0.55 17.85 1.91
C CYS A 14 0.51 18.59 2.72
N THR A 15 0.71 19.90 2.47
CA THR A 15 1.66 20.73 3.21
C THR A 15 1.25 20.84 4.68
N LEU A 16 -0.03 21.11 4.97
CA LEU A 16 -0.55 21.16 6.32
C LEU A 16 -0.33 19.84 7.07
N PHE A 17 -0.71 18.71 6.45
CA PHE A 17 -0.53 17.40 7.06
C PHE A 17 0.95 17.01 7.22
N MET A 18 1.83 17.49 6.35
CA MET A 18 3.27 17.31 6.50
C MET A 18 3.81 18.06 7.73
N ILE A 19 3.36 19.30 7.96
CA ILE A 19 3.72 20.08 9.16
C ILE A 19 3.18 19.38 10.41
N LEU A 20 1.91 18.98 10.42
CA LEU A 20 1.31 18.26 11.54
C LEU A 20 2.01 16.93 11.82
N SER A 21 2.43 16.21 10.78
CA SER A 21 3.19 14.97 10.92
C SER A 21 4.58 15.19 11.49
N ALA A 22 5.26 16.27 11.11
CA ALA A 22 6.56 16.63 11.68
C ALA A 22 6.44 17.00 13.16
N LEU A 23 5.43 17.79 13.53
CA LEU A 23 5.14 18.13 14.93
C LEU A 23 4.78 16.88 15.75
N ALA A 24 3.89 16.04 15.23
CA ALA A 24 3.51 14.78 15.87
C ALA A 24 4.72 13.85 16.06
N LEU A 25 5.63 13.80 15.08
CA LEU A 25 6.85 13.01 15.21
C LEU A 25 7.73 13.52 16.35
N VAL A 26 7.94 14.84 16.46
CA VAL A 26 8.76 15.42 17.53
C VAL A 26 8.15 15.17 18.90
N VAL A 27 6.84 15.41 19.06
CA VAL A 27 6.14 15.31 20.34
C VAL A 27 5.93 13.85 20.78
N CYS A 28 5.53 12.98 19.85
CA CYS A 28 5.12 11.60 20.16
C CYS A 28 6.28 10.59 20.07
N TYR A 29 7.44 10.93 19.50
CA TYR A 29 8.54 10.01 19.25
C TYR A 29 8.95 9.13 20.44
N PRO A 30 9.05 9.65 21.68
CA PRO A 30 9.40 8.81 22.84
C PRO A 30 8.42 7.68 23.12
N PHE A 31 7.13 7.87 22.78
CA PHE A 31 6.03 6.98 23.12
C PHE A 31 5.48 6.21 21.90
N ASP A 32 5.70 6.73 20.69
CA ASP A 32 5.20 6.19 19.43
C ASP A 32 6.33 5.78 18.47
N ARG A 33 7.14 4.81 18.88
CA ARG A 33 8.24 4.28 18.06
C ARG A 33 7.75 3.63 16.76
N GLY A 34 6.50 3.19 16.73
CA GLY A 34 5.82 2.66 15.55
C GLY A 34 5.28 3.75 14.61
N ARG A 35 5.44 5.04 14.92
CA ARG A 35 4.92 6.19 14.18
C ARG A 35 3.43 6.03 13.80
N ARG A 36 2.63 5.45 14.67
CA ARG A 36 1.21 5.23 14.45
C ARG A 36 0.47 6.55 14.28
N THR A 37 0.82 7.58 15.06
CA THR A 37 0.23 8.92 14.97
C THR A 37 0.40 9.53 13.60
N VAL A 38 1.62 9.48 13.03
CA VAL A 38 1.91 9.97 11.67
C VAL A 38 1.12 9.18 10.63
N HIS A 39 1.01 7.86 10.82
CA HIS A 39 0.22 7.01 9.93
C HIS A 39 -1.28 7.35 9.97
N GLU A 40 -1.85 7.60 11.16
CA GLU A 40 -3.25 8.00 11.28
C GLU A 40 -3.53 9.38 10.67
N LEU A 41 -2.61 10.35 10.80
CA LEU A 41 -2.68 11.62 10.08
C LEU A 41 -2.72 11.39 8.56
N SER A 42 -1.84 10.53 8.04
CA SER A 42 -1.85 10.15 6.63
C SER A 42 -3.17 9.51 6.20
N ARG A 43 -3.75 8.67 7.07
CA ARG A 43 -5.06 8.04 6.82
C ARG A 43 -6.18 9.08 6.76
N ILE A 44 -6.17 10.09 7.65
CA ILE A 44 -7.14 11.19 7.62
C ILE A 44 -7.02 11.97 6.32
N LEU A 45 -5.80 12.34 5.92
CA LEU A 45 -5.54 13.04 4.66
C LEU A 45 -6.09 12.26 3.46
N VAL A 46 -5.82 10.96 3.42
CA VAL A 46 -6.31 10.07 2.35
C VAL A 46 -7.84 10.01 2.33
N ARG A 47 -8.49 9.94 3.49
CA ARG A 47 -9.97 9.97 3.56
C ARG A 47 -10.53 11.28 3.04
N ILE A 48 -9.92 12.42 3.37
CA ILE A 48 -10.28 13.73 2.83
C ILE A 48 -10.11 13.72 1.31
N PHE A 49 -8.97 13.24 0.80
CA PHE A 49 -8.70 13.13 -0.63
C PHE A 49 -9.80 12.36 -1.38
N PHE A 50 -10.23 11.21 -0.87
CA PHE A 50 -11.27 10.40 -1.52
C PHE A 50 -12.70 10.94 -1.29
N PHE A 51 -12.92 11.72 -0.25
CA PHE A 51 -14.20 12.39 0.04
C PHE A 51 -14.42 13.61 -0.84
N LEU A 52 -13.35 14.34 -1.22
CA LEU A 52 -13.43 15.48 -2.12
C LEU A 52 -13.84 15.04 -3.54
N PRO A 53 -14.44 15.93 -4.35
CA PRO A 53 -14.67 15.66 -5.77
C PRO A 53 -13.40 15.12 -6.44
N PRO A 54 -13.51 14.10 -7.26
CA PRO A 54 -14.68 13.49 -7.92
C PRO A 54 -15.43 12.40 -7.12
N PHE A 55 -15.37 12.38 -5.79
CA PHE A 55 -16.11 11.47 -4.91
C PHE A 55 -15.91 9.99 -5.25
N TRP A 56 -14.68 9.53 -5.27
CA TRP A 56 -14.36 8.14 -5.55
C TRP A 56 -14.76 7.24 -4.39
N ARG A 57 -15.65 6.30 -4.66
CA ARG A 57 -16.13 5.36 -3.64
C ARG A 57 -15.15 4.21 -3.46
N GLN A 58 -14.88 3.85 -2.21
CA GLN A 58 -14.07 2.69 -1.88
C GLN A 58 -14.90 1.61 -1.22
N ARG A 59 -14.66 0.35 -1.60
CA ARG A 59 -15.20 -0.84 -0.96
C ARG A 59 -14.06 -1.68 -0.44
N VAL A 60 -14.06 -1.99 0.84
CA VAL A 60 -13.11 -2.93 1.46
C VAL A 60 -13.84 -4.24 1.72
N ILE A 61 -13.32 -5.34 1.19
CA ILE A 61 -13.83 -6.71 1.37
C ILE A 61 -12.78 -7.49 2.16
N GLY A 62 -13.20 -8.33 3.10
CA GLY A 62 -12.30 -9.15 3.92
C GLY A 62 -11.60 -8.36 5.05
N ARG A 63 -12.15 -7.20 5.44
CA ARG A 63 -11.58 -6.38 6.52
C ARG A 63 -11.55 -7.10 7.87
N GLU A 64 -12.49 -8.00 8.07
CA GLU A 64 -12.64 -8.87 9.25
C GLU A 64 -11.51 -9.90 9.39
N LEU A 65 -10.81 -10.20 8.30
CA LEU A 65 -9.66 -11.11 8.29
C LEU A 65 -8.39 -10.51 8.91
N ILE A 66 -8.42 -9.21 9.20
CA ILE A 66 -7.26 -8.47 9.72
C ILE A 66 -7.28 -8.48 11.25
N ASP A 67 -6.30 -9.12 11.86
CA ASP A 67 -6.01 -8.91 13.28
C ASP A 67 -5.15 -7.63 13.44
N ARG A 68 -5.75 -6.59 14.04
CA ARG A 68 -5.09 -5.29 14.23
C ARG A 68 -3.95 -5.30 15.26
N LYS A 69 -3.80 -6.38 16.01
CA LYS A 69 -2.73 -6.55 16.98
C LYS A 69 -1.46 -7.11 16.36
N LYS A 70 -1.58 -7.68 15.16
CA LYS A 70 -0.47 -8.27 14.42
C LYS A 70 0.17 -7.26 13.45
N SER A 71 1.43 -7.51 13.12
CA SER A 71 2.15 -6.87 12.03
C SER A 71 2.33 -7.87 10.89
N TYR A 72 2.12 -7.44 9.67
CA TYR A 72 2.14 -8.28 8.46
C TYR A 72 3.18 -7.79 7.46
N VAL A 73 3.64 -8.69 6.61
CA VAL A 73 4.16 -8.31 5.30
C VAL A 73 2.97 -8.28 4.34
N ILE A 74 2.54 -7.07 3.95
CA ILE A 74 1.39 -6.86 3.08
C ILE A 74 1.87 -6.91 1.63
N VAL A 75 1.33 -7.84 0.85
CA VAL A 75 1.65 -8.05 -0.57
C VAL A 75 0.49 -7.55 -1.40
N ILE A 76 0.75 -6.60 -2.33
CA ILE A 76 -0.30 -5.87 -3.05
C ILE A 76 0.06 -5.80 -4.53
N ASN A 77 -0.91 -5.97 -5.45
CA ASN A 77 -0.71 -5.71 -6.88
C ASN A 77 -0.61 -4.20 -7.17
N HIS A 78 0.14 -3.82 -8.20
CA HIS A 78 0.44 -2.42 -8.50
C HIS A 78 0.01 -2.00 -9.90
N ASN A 79 -0.95 -1.10 -9.99
CA ASN A 79 -1.47 -0.56 -11.25
C ASN A 79 -1.12 0.92 -11.44
N THR A 80 -1.30 1.74 -10.40
CA THR A 80 -1.14 3.20 -10.48
C THR A 80 -0.60 3.79 -9.18
N VAL A 81 -0.28 5.08 -9.21
CA VAL A 81 0.08 5.81 -7.98
C VAL A 81 -1.08 5.87 -6.96
N ILE A 82 -2.33 5.73 -7.41
CA ILE A 82 -3.53 5.75 -6.55
C ILE A 82 -3.66 4.47 -5.69
N ASP A 83 -2.94 3.41 -6.01
CA ASP A 83 -2.87 2.21 -5.17
C ASP A 83 -2.32 2.54 -3.78
N ILE A 84 -1.39 3.50 -3.70
CA ILE A 84 -0.76 3.93 -2.44
C ILE A 84 -1.81 4.49 -1.48
N PRO A 85 -2.57 5.54 -1.80
CA PRO A 85 -3.61 6.03 -0.91
C PRO A 85 -4.77 5.03 -0.73
N ALA A 86 -5.07 4.17 -1.70
CA ALA A 86 -6.16 3.21 -1.56
C ALA A 86 -5.93 2.20 -0.41
N LEU A 87 -4.68 1.82 -0.13
CA LEU A 87 -4.37 0.89 0.95
C LEU A 87 -4.68 1.46 2.34
N TYR A 88 -4.67 2.77 2.54
CA TYR A 88 -4.96 3.37 3.85
C TYR A 88 -6.39 3.12 4.37
N TYR A 89 -7.25 2.48 3.57
CA TYR A 89 -8.58 2.04 4.03
C TYR A 89 -8.54 0.74 4.83
N ILE A 90 -7.45 -0.03 4.80
CA ILE A 90 -7.28 -1.15 5.74
C ILE A 90 -6.86 -0.63 7.12
N PRO A 91 -7.29 -1.29 8.22
CA PRO A 91 -7.07 -0.79 9.58
C PRO A 91 -5.71 -1.23 10.17
N LEU A 92 -4.63 -1.07 9.41
CA LEU A 92 -3.27 -1.42 9.84
C LEU A 92 -2.37 -0.18 9.83
N ASN A 93 -1.41 -0.15 10.75
CA ASN A 93 -0.26 0.75 10.70
C ASN A 93 0.81 0.08 9.81
N PHE A 94 1.24 0.71 8.73
CA PHE A 94 2.22 0.11 7.81
C PHE A 94 3.23 1.12 7.27
N ARG A 95 4.32 0.60 6.70
CA ARG A 95 5.37 1.36 6.00
C ARG A 95 5.50 0.85 4.58
N TRP A 96 5.57 1.77 3.63
CA TRP A 96 5.81 1.43 2.23
C TRP A 96 7.27 1.10 1.98
N VAL A 97 7.50 0.21 1.03
CA VAL A 97 8.82 -0.03 0.44
C VAL A 97 8.88 0.69 -0.89
N SER A 98 9.72 1.71 -0.98
CA SER A 98 9.85 2.56 -2.15
C SER A 98 11.30 2.68 -2.61
N LYS A 99 11.49 2.92 -3.91
CA LYS A 99 12.83 3.11 -4.49
C LYS A 99 13.41 4.48 -4.10
N ARG A 100 14.75 4.56 -4.03
CA ARG A 100 15.50 5.76 -3.63
C ARG A 100 15.11 7.02 -4.40
N GLU A 101 14.84 6.91 -5.70
CA GLU A 101 14.48 8.07 -6.53
C GLU A 101 13.16 8.73 -6.10
N VAL A 102 12.23 7.95 -5.54
CA VAL A 102 10.96 8.48 -5.04
C VAL A 102 11.18 9.37 -3.81
N PHE A 103 12.16 9.03 -2.97
CA PHE A 103 12.53 9.85 -1.80
C PHE A 103 13.18 11.17 -2.18
N LYS A 104 13.72 11.30 -3.40
CA LYS A 104 14.28 12.56 -3.91
C LYS A 104 13.22 13.49 -4.51
N THR A 105 11.98 13.02 -4.69
CA THR A 105 10.88 13.83 -5.24
C THR A 105 10.49 14.91 -4.24
N PRO A 106 10.45 16.21 -4.62
CA PRO A 106 10.00 17.29 -3.74
C PRO A 106 8.62 17.01 -3.15
N PHE A 107 8.40 17.40 -1.91
CA PHE A 107 7.20 17.16 -1.09
C PHE A 107 6.93 15.68 -0.80
N PHE A 108 6.89 14.83 -1.82
CA PHE A 108 6.57 13.42 -1.66
C PHE A 108 7.66 12.67 -0.89
N GLY A 109 8.93 12.96 -1.20
CA GLY A 109 10.07 12.36 -0.50
C GLY A 109 10.10 12.71 0.99
N GLN A 110 9.83 13.97 1.36
CA GLN A 110 9.75 14.40 2.75
C GLN A 110 8.61 13.69 3.50
N PHE A 111 7.46 13.51 2.83
CA PHE A 111 6.35 12.75 3.41
C PHE A 111 6.75 11.30 3.71
N LEU A 112 7.43 10.61 2.78
CA LEU A 112 7.93 9.25 3.00
C LEU A 112 8.90 9.17 4.18
N LEU A 113 9.80 10.15 4.31
CA LEU A 113 10.76 10.22 5.43
C LEU A 113 10.04 10.42 6.78
N LEU A 114 9.08 11.33 6.87
CA LEU A 114 8.28 11.57 8.07
C LEU A 114 7.46 10.35 8.45
N HIS A 115 6.85 9.70 7.45
CA HIS A 115 6.09 8.49 7.64
C HIS A 115 6.97 7.31 8.08
N GLY A 116 8.27 7.32 7.71
CA GLY A 116 9.23 6.27 8.05
C GLY A 116 9.22 5.12 7.05
N ASP A 117 8.89 5.40 5.81
CA ASP A 117 8.87 4.41 4.75
C ASP A 117 10.29 3.88 4.44
N ILE A 118 10.35 2.66 3.94
CA ILE A 118 11.61 1.96 3.68
C ILE A 118 12.12 2.35 2.30
N CYS A 119 13.31 2.94 2.28
CA CYS A 119 14.03 3.32 1.06
C CYS A 119 14.90 2.17 0.60
N ILE A 120 14.76 1.70 -0.64
CA ILE A 120 15.63 0.67 -1.22
C ILE A 120 16.32 1.16 -2.49
N ASP A 121 17.57 0.78 -2.67
CA ASP A 121 18.31 0.98 -3.92
C ASP A 121 18.23 -0.29 -4.77
N ARG A 122 17.43 -0.25 -5.84
CA ARG A 122 17.21 -1.42 -6.69
C ARG A 122 18.35 -1.72 -7.65
N GLY A 123 19.36 -0.83 -7.75
CA GLY A 123 20.54 -1.03 -8.59
C GLY A 123 21.49 -2.12 -8.07
N HIS A 124 21.43 -2.43 -6.77
CA HIS A 124 22.28 -3.39 -6.09
C HIS A 124 21.43 -4.48 -5.44
N GLY A 125 21.04 -5.48 -6.21
CA GLY A 125 20.02 -6.47 -5.86
C GLY A 125 20.21 -7.15 -4.48
N ALA A 126 21.41 -7.64 -4.17
CA ALA A 126 21.68 -8.30 -2.88
C ALA A 126 21.61 -7.31 -1.71
N GLU A 127 22.27 -6.16 -1.84
CA GLU A 127 22.27 -5.09 -0.81
C GLU A 127 20.86 -4.54 -0.58
N ALA A 128 20.06 -4.38 -1.66
CA ALA A 128 18.66 -3.95 -1.56
C ALA A 128 17.80 -4.94 -0.79
N LEU A 129 18.04 -6.24 -0.97
CA LEU A 129 17.34 -7.29 -0.22
C LEU A 129 17.73 -7.27 1.25
N GLU A 130 19.01 -7.18 1.55
CA GLU A 130 19.54 -7.09 2.91
C GLU A 130 18.98 -5.86 3.64
N GLN A 131 19.00 -4.70 2.98
CA GLN A 131 18.41 -3.46 3.50
C GLN A 131 16.91 -3.63 3.77
N LEU A 132 16.15 -4.22 2.82
CA LEU A 132 14.72 -4.48 2.98
C LEU A 132 14.44 -5.34 4.20
N VAL A 133 15.19 -6.44 4.37
CA VAL A 133 15.04 -7.36 5.50
C VAL A 133 15.36 -6.66 6.82
N ARG A 134 16.50 -5.99 6.91
CA ARG A 134 16.91 -5.26 8.11
C ARG A 134 15.88 -4.21 8.53
N ASP A 135 15.50 -3.33 7.60
CA ASP A 135 14.60 -2.21 7.91
C ASP A 135 13.15 -2.69 8.10
N GLY A 136 12.73 -3.73 7.37
CA GLY A 136 11.43 -4.37 7.52
C GLY A 136 11.27 -5.05 8.87
N LYS A 137 12.23 -5.85 9.31
CA LYS A 137 12.25 -6.46 10.67
C LYS A 137 12.15 -5.39 11.76
N LYS A 138 12.88 -4.29 11.61
CA LYS A 138 12.80 -3.15 12.55
C LYS A 138 11.40 -2.57 12.66
N TRP A 139 10.66 -2.41 11.56
CA TRP A 139 9.29 -1.88 11.61
C TRP A 139 8.29 -2.90 12.15
N ILE A 140 8.42 -4.16 11.76
CA ILE A 140 7.57 -5.25 12.27
C ILE A 140 7.72 -5.38 13.79
N SER A 141 8.95 -5.32 14.32
CA SER A 141 9.19 -5.35 15.78
C SER A 141 8.63 -4.14 16.53
N ARG A 142 8.35 -3.03 15.83
CA ARG A 142 7.72 -1.82 16.37
C ARG A 142 6.21 -1.80 16.22
N GLY A 143 5.60 -2.89 15.78
CA GLY A 143 4.15 -3.01 15.60
C GLY A 143 3.63 -2.32 14.33
N ALA A 144 4.49 -2.11 13.31
CA ALA A 144 4.09 -1.62 12.01
C ALA A 144 4.26 -2.72 10.94
N SER A 145 3.25 -2.94 10.12
CA SER A 145 3.33 -3.82 8.95
C SER A 145 4.22 -3.21 7.86
N VAL A 146 4.67 -4.03 6.91
CA VAL A 146 5.45 -3.57 5.75
C VAL A 146 4.66 -3.85 4.48
N ALA A 147 4.33 -2.81 3.72
CA ALA A 147 3.56 -2.89 2.48
C ALA A 147 4.48 -2.88 1.26
N ILE A 148 4.35 -3.90 0.41
CA ILE A 148 5.24 -4.13 -0.72
C ILE A 148 4.42 -4.45 -1.97
N PHE A 149 4.79 -3.81 -3.08
CA PHE A 149 4.39 -4.22 -4.42
C PHE A 149 5.40 -5.24 -4.95
N PRO A 150 5.12 -6.56 -4.91
CA PRO A 150 6.12 -7.58 -5.20
C PRO A 150 6.51 -7.63 -6.68
N GLU A 151 5.67 -7.11 -7.57
CA GLU A 151 5.96 -6.96 -9.00
C GLU A 151 7.15 -6.02 -9.25
N GLY A 152 7.37 -5.05 -8.35
CA GLY A 152 8.44 -4.06 -8.44
C GLY A 152 8.20 -2.96 -9.49
N THR A 153 7.18 -3.07 -10.31
CA THR A 153 6.78 -2.08 -11.32
C THR A 153 5.26 -2.03 -11.42
N ARG A 154 4.71 -0.95 -12.01
CA ARG A 154 3.27 -0.85 -12.28
C ARG A 154 2.88 -1.72 -13.47
N SER A 155 1.78 -2.43 -13.34
CA SER A 155 1.16 -3.22 -14.41
C SER A 155 0.58 -2.28 -15.49
N LYS A 156 0.91 -2.55 -16.75
CA LYS A 156 0.40 -1.78 -17.90
C LYS A 156 -0.97 -2.28 -18.39
N ASP A 157 -1.22 -3.58 -18.28
CA ASP A 157 -2.45 -4.26 -18.71
C ASP A 157 -3.49 -4.38 -17.59
N GLY A 158 -3.06 -4.26 -16.33
CA GLY A 158 -3.89 -4.39 -15.14
C GLY A 158 -3.89 -5.80 -14.56
N GLU A 159 -3.13 -6.72 -15.17
CA GLU A 159 -2.95 -8.08 -14.63
C GLU A 159 -1.86 -8.09 -13.56
N ILE A 160 -1.86 -9.13 -12.73
CA ILE A 160 -0.83 -9.37 -11.73
C ILE A 160 0.32 -10.12 -12.38
N HIS A 161 1.48 -9.49 -12.45
CA HIS A 161 2.68 -10.07 -13.03
C HIS A 161 3.52 -10.82 -12.01
N ARG A 162 4.61 -11.44 -12.51
CA ARG A 162 5.54 -12.23 -11.70
C ARG A 162 6.04 -11.45 -10.49
N PHE A 163 6.05 -12.10 -9.33
CA PHE A 163 6.55 -11.55 -8.07
C PHE A 163 8.07 -11.69 -7.96
N LYS A 164 8.67 -10.75 -7.21
CA LYS A 164 10.05 -10.80 -6.74
C LYS A 164 10.08 -11.35 -5.32
N ALA A 165 11.16 -12.05 -4.97
CA ALA A 165 11.30 -12.75 -3.70
C ALA A 165 11.31 -11.83 -2.45
N GLY A 166 11.68 -10.55 -2.58
CA GLY A 166 11.97 -9.68 -1.45
C GLY A 166 10.92 -9.61 -0.34
N ALA A 167 9.62 -9.55 -0.69
CA ALA A 167 8.54 -9.54 0.29
C ALA A 167 8.48 -10.87 1.07
N PHE A 168 8.68 -11.96 0.38
CA PHE A 168 8.60 -13.33 0.92
C PHE A 168 9.81 -13.66 1.79
N THR A 169 11.00 -13.23 1.37
CA THR A 169 12.22 -13.31 2.18
C THR A 169 12.08 -12.50 3.46
N LEU A 170 11.57 -11.25 3.37
CA LEU A 170 11.29 -10.46 4.56
C LEU A 170 10.32 -11.16 5.52
N ALA A 171 9.24 -11.75 5.01
CA ALA A 171 8.25 -12.44 5.84
C ALA A 171 8.87 -13.63 6.57
N LYS A 172 9.66 -14.46 5.90
CA LYS A 172 10.40 -15.58 6.51
C LYS A 172 11.37 -15.10 7.59
N GLU A 173 12.21 -14.14 7.25
CA GLU A 173 13.24 -13.60 8.15
C GLU A 173 12.67 -12.85 9.38
N ALA A 174 11.48 -12.30 9.24
CA ALA A 174 10.79 -11.61 10.32
C ALA A 174 9.85 -12.52 11.13
N GLY A 175 9.64 -13.78 10.72
CA GLY A 175 8.62 -14.65 11.29
C GLY A 175 7.21 -14.06 11.20
N ALA A 176 6.93 -13.32 10.13
CA ALA A 176 5.69 -12.58 9.98
C ALA A 176 4.72 -13.26 9.03
N GLU A 177 3.42 -13.11 9.29
CA GLU A 177 2.38 -13.53 8.37
C GLU A 177 2.40 -12.67 7.10
N ILE A 178 2.05 -13.26 5.96
CA ILE A 178 1.81 -12.52 4.71
C ILE A 178 0.33 -12.20 4.60
N LEU A 179 0.01 -10.93 4.36
CA LEU A 179 -1.36 -10.47 4.10
C LEU A 179 -1.49 -10.09 2.62
N PRO A 180 -2.08 -10.96 1.77
CA PRO A 180 -2.32 -10.61 0.38
C PRO A 180 -3.50 -9.65 0.26
N VAL A 181 -3.33 -8.58 -0.52
CA VAL A 181 -4.37 -7.57 -0.80
C VAL A 181 -4.45 -7.32 -2.29
N VAL A 182 -5.67 -7.38 -2.84
CA VAL A 182 -5.93 -7.09 -4.25
C VAL A 182 -6.61 -5.74 -4.39
N LEU A 183 -6.05 -4.88 -5.23
CA LEU A 183 -6.60 -3.59 -5.61
C LEU A 183 -7.13 -3.64 -7.04
N ASP A 184 -8.37 -3.17 -7.23
CA ASP A 184 -8.96 -3.01 -8.56
C ASP A 184 -9.73 -1.70 -8.69
N GLY A 185 -9.74 -1.11 -9.91
CA GLY A 185 -10.44 0.13 -10.23
C GLY A 185 -9.61 1.41 -10.07
N THR A 186 -8.38 1.35 -9.58
CA THR A 186 -7.49 2.51 -9.44
C THR A 186 -6.99 3.04 -10.78
N LYS A 187 -6.79 2.15 -11.77
CA LYS A 187 -6.26 2.46 -13.09
C LYS A 187 -7.13 3.44 -13.89
N THR A 188 -8.42 3.44 -13.65
CA THR A 188 -9.40 4.23 -14.41
C THR A 188 -9.77 5.56 -13.75
N LEU A 189 -9.18 5.91 -12.60
CA LEU A 189 -9.58 7.12 -11.85
C LEU A 189 -9.07 8.41 -12.48
N ILE A 190 -7.87 8.38 -13.04
CA ILE A 190 -7.23 9.54 -13.66
C ILE A 190 -6.98 9.20 -15.14
N LYS A 191 -7.47 10.07 -16.01
CA LYS A 191 -7.26 9.97 -17.46
C LYS A 191 -5.83 10.43 -17.83
N LYS A 192 -5.39 10.11 -19.05
CA LYS A 192 -4.07 10.52 -19.56
C LYS A 192 -3.85 12.05 -19.56
N ASN A 193 -4.92 12.83 -19.71
CA ASN A 193 -4.90 14.30 -19.66
C ASN A 193 -5.05 14.87 -18.24
N LEU A 194 -4.81 14.06 -17.20
CA LEU A 194 -4.98 14.40 -15.78
C LEU A 194 -6.42 14.77 -15.36
N ALA A 195 -7.40 14.58 -16.23
CA ALA A 195 -8.80 14.75 -15.89
C ALA A 195 -9.27 13.53 -15.05
N PHE A 196 -10.23 13.79 -14.16
CA PHE A 196 -10.78 12.76 -13.29
C PHE A 196 -11.94 12.03 -13.94
N ASN A 197 -12.02 10.72 -13.72
CA ASN A 197 -13.23 9.94 -13.96
C ASN A 197 -14.11 9.99 -12.70
N TRP A 198 -15.34 10.50 -12.87
CA TRP A 198 -16.32 10.62 -11.80
C TRP A 198 -17.00 9.27 -11.53
N GLY A 199 -17.35 9.04 -10.26
CA GLY A 199 -18.19 7.89 -9.89
C GLY A 199 -17.51 6.51 -9.94
N ASN A 200 -16.22 6.44 -10.24
CA ASN A 200 -15.51 5.17 -10.25
C ASN A 200 -15.39 4.60 -8.84
N ARG A 201 -15.47 3.26 -8.76
CA ARG A 201 -15.35 2.50 -7.52
C ARG A 201 -14.01 1.80 -7.45
N ILE A 202 -13.30 2.00 -6.33
CA ILE A 202 -12.10 1.24 -5.97
C ILE A 202 -12.54 0.06 -5.10
N THR A 203 -12.02 -1.12 -5.37
CA THR A 203 -12.16 -2.28 -4.50
C THR A 203 -10.80 -2.62 -3.89
N VAL A 204 -10.76 -2.72 -2.57
CA VAL A 204 -9.64 -3.23 -1.78
C VAL A 204 -10.10 -4.57 -1.22
N ARG A 205 -9.58 -5.68 -1.72
CA ARG A 205 -9.91 -7.03 -1.24
C ARG A 205 -8.77 -7.62 -0.45
N VAL A 206 -8.99 -7.82 0.82
CA VAL A 206 -8.07 -8.51 1.74
C VAL A 206 -8.36 -10.00 1.64
N LEU A 207 -7.31 -10.79 1.47
CA LEU A 207 -7.40 -12.25 1.45
C LEU A 207 -7.01 -12.82 2.81
N PRO A 208 -7.39 -14.08 3.10
CA PRO A 208 -6.94 -14.75 4.33
C PRO A 208 -5.40 -14.70 4.44
N PRO A 209 -4.84 -14.28 5.57
CA PRO A 209 -3.40 -14.26 5.76
C PRO A 209 -2.77 -15.65 5.57
N VAL A 210 -1.54 -15.67 5.10
CA VAL A 210 -0.71 -16.88 5.16
C VAL A 210 -0.05 -16.91 6.53
N PRO A 211 -0.35 -17.90 7.38
CA PRO A 211 0.20 -18.00 8.73
C PRO A 211 1.73 -18.08 8.74
N ALA A 212 2.37 -17.60 9.81
CA ALA A 212 3.83 -17.58 9.93
C ALA A 212 4.45 -18.98 9.84
N GLU A 213 3.77 -19.99 10.36
CA GLU A 213 4.20 -21.39 10.29
C GLU A 213 4.26 -21.88 8.84
N ARG A 214 3.26 -21.52 8.04
CA ARG A 214 3.24 -21.87 6.61
C ARG A 214 4.29 -21.07 5.82
N VAL A 215 4.48 -19.78 6.16
CA VAL A 215 5.54 -18.94 5.58
C VAL A 215 6.92 -19.56 5.83
N ALA A 216 7.16 -20.08 7.02
CA ALA A 216 8.41 -20.72 7.38
C ALA A 216 8.62 -22.09 6.69
N ALA A 217 7.55 -22.88 6.55
CA ALA A 217 7.60 -24.26 6.05
C ALA A 217 7.81 -24.37 4.54
N LEU A 218 7.24 -23.44 3.75
CA LEU A 218 7.33 -23.49 2.28
C LEU A 218 8.66 -22.93 1.77
N GLU A 219 9.14 -23.44 0.65
CA GLU A 219 10.22 -22.80 -0.09
C GLU A 219 9.74 -21.44 -0.63
N THR A 220 10.67 -20.48 -0.74
CA THR A 220 10.31 -19.09 -1.15
C THR A 220 9.59 -19.06 -2.49
N HIS A 221 9.99 -19.91 -3.44
CA HIS A 221 9.36 -19.97 -4.76
C HIS A 221 7.91 -20.50 -4.67
N GLU A 222 7.68 -21.55 -3.90
CA GLU A 222 6.36 -22.15 -3.69
C GLU A 222 5.41 -21.16 -3.01
N LEU A 223 5.91 -20.48 -1.97
CA LEU A 223 5.16 -19.44 -1.27
C LEU A 223 4.79 -18.27 -2.19
N MET A 224 5.71 -17.85 -3.06
CA MET A 224 5.44 -16.82 -4.08
C MET A 224 4.35 -17.26 -5.05
N GLN A 225 4.42 -18.48 -5.53
CA GLN A 225 3.44 -19.04 -6.46
C GLN A 225 2.05 -19.15 -5.81
N GLU A 226 1.96 -19.71 -4.61
CA GLU A 226 0.70 -19.82 -3.88
C GLU A 226 0.02 -18.46 -3.70
N VAL A 227 0.78 -17.46 -3.21
CA VAL A 227 0.22 -16.12 -2.99
C VAL A 227 -0.17 -15.45 -4.31
N HIS A 228 0.62 -15.62 -5.37
CA HIS A 228 0.32 -15.09 -6.70
C HIS A 228 -0.98 -15.67 -7.25
N GLU A 229 -1.15 -16.99 -7.23
CA GLU A 229 -2.35 -17.69 -7.73
C GLU A 229 -3.61 -17.24 -6.95
N ARG A 230 -3.53 -17.16 -5.62
CA ARG A 230 -4.62 -16.65 -4.77
C ARG A 230 -5.02 -15.22 -5.14
N MET A 231 -4.05 -14.36 -5.39
CA MET A 231 -4.30 -12.96 -5.76
C MET A 231 -4.88 -12.84 -7.17
N CYS A 232 -4.42 -13.63 -8.14
CA CYS A 232 -4.95 -13.65 -9.50
C CYS A 232 -6.42 -14.12 -9.51
N THR A 233 -6.74 -15.19 -8.79
CA THR A 233 -8.11 -15.69 -8.64
C THR A 233 -9.01 -14.61 -8.03
N ALA A 234 -8.59 -13.98 -6.95
CA ALA A 234 -9.35 -12.92 -6.29
C ALA A 234 -9.57 -11.68 -7.17
N LEU A 235 -8.59 -11.31 -8.01
CA LEU A 235 -8.74 -10.22 -8.98
C LEU A 235 -9.81 -10.55 -10.02
N GLY A 236 -9.82 -11.78 -10.54
CA GLY A 236 -10.85 -12.27 -11.47
C GLY A 236 -12.25 -12.21 -10.86
N GLU A 237 -12.42 -12.65 -9.62
CA GLU A 237 -13.70 -12.58 -8.91
C GLU A 237 -14.18 -11.13 -8.71
N VAL A 238 -13.30 -10.20 -8.29
CA VAL A 238 -13.64 -8.78 -8.13
C VAL A 238 -14.13 -8.16 -9.43
N ARG A 239 -13.50 -8.51 -10.56
CA ARG A 239 -13.89 -8.02 -11.89
C ARG A 239 -15.22 -8.58 -12.33
N ASN A 240 -15.46 -9.88 -12.12
CA ASN A 240 -16.73 -10.52 -12.45
C ASN A 240 -17.91 -9.96 -11.64
N GLU A 241 -17.72 -9.66 -10.34
CA GLU A 241 -18.72 -8.99 -9.53
C GLU A 241 -19.10 -7.60 -10.10
N LYS A 242 -18.09 -6.84 -10.58
CA LYS A 242 -18.35 -5.52 -11.20
C LYS A 242 -19.14 -5.60 -12.50
N LEU A 243 -18.91 -6.61 -13.32
CA LEU A 243 -19.65 -6.83 -14.56
C LEU A 243 -21.11 -7.12 -14.27
N LYS A 244 -21.42 -8.06 -13.37
CA LYS A 244 -22.79 -8.39 -12.95
C LYS A 244 -23.58 -7.19 -12.43
N VAL A 245 -22.95 -6.27 -11.72
CA VAL A 245 -23.60 -5.04 -11.20
C VAL A 245 -23.86 -4.01 -12.31
N LYS A 246 -23.09 -4.02 -13.41
CA LYS A 246 -23.33 -3.14 -14.56
C LYS A 246 -24.49 -3.63 -15.43
N ASP A 247 -24.63 -4.93 -15.57
CA ASP A 247 -25.69 -5.55 -16.41
C ASP A 247 -27.07 -5.47 -15.76
N GLN A 248 -27.14 -5.12 -14.46
CA GLN A 248 -28.40 -4.96 -13.71
C GLN A 248 -28.89 -3.49 -13.62
N LYS A 249 -28.22 -2.57 -14.29
CA LYS A 249 -28.57 -1.13 -14.36
C LYS A 249 -28.94 -0.71 -15.77
#